data_f66445e372d9f06b167b4d408a70a7d1
#
_entry.id   f66445e372d9f06b167b4d408a70a7d1
#
_cell.length_a   1.000
_cell.length_b   1.000
_cell.length_c   1.000
_cell.angle_alpha   90.00
_cell.angle_beta   90.00
_cell.angle_gamma   90.00
#
_symmetry.space_group_name_H-M   'P 1'
#
loop_
_entity.id
_entity.type
_entity.pdbx_description
1 polymer ?
#
loop_
_entity_poly.entity_id
_entity_poly.type
_entity_poly.pdbx_seq_one_letter_code
_entity_poly.pdbx_strand_id
1 'polypeptide(L)'
;MRGHTLRFVLGWRCFRRKNQQPSGDYEHQKGLMKVRGNIQKFAVMARFAIAAALITGIASVCFGQDPEDVIRTSTTLVQLPVGVVDKQGNAVTSLSRNDFAVYEDGVKQSIQLFEPAQTPFSVVLLLDMSGSTITFRQQLKLASIRFLDALGPQDRVAVIQFNSKVKSLTDFTLDRKKTAYAIDVLAQGAGETNFYEALAFAMKELEKEGKRRKAIIVLSDGLDSQLRNVDRQTVSAAQTDAEALSMIKPEASPQLNAVLSAADRQGVTIYPLALPSGDPKRLPLPTPSITGIYASARARMQTLAERTGGRLNEVNRLEKMAELYREVAANLRTLYTVGYQPQGDRPAGKWHEIRVEVTNPALIARTKTGYVGR
;
A
#
# COMPACT_ATOMS: atom_id res chain seq x y z
N MET A 1 25.09 -33.21 42.00
CA MET A 1 25.80 -34.34 41.35
C MET A 1 26.23 -33.91 39.96
N ARG A 2 27.54 -33.82 39.79
CA ARG A 2 28.43 -34.05 38.62
C ARG A 2 27.80 -33.76 37.23
N GLY A 3 28.21 -32.82 36.40
CA GLY A 3 29.58 -32.36 36.04
C GLY A 3 30.10 -33.11 34.82
N HIS A 4 30.18 -32.46 33.65
CA HIS A 4 31.26 -32.74 32.68
C HIS A 4 31.36 -31.61 31.65
N THR A 5 32.44 -30.87 31.83
CA THR A 5 33.06 -29.93 30.90
C THR A 5 33.97 -30.72 29.95
N LEU A 6 34.01 -30.39 28.68
CA LEU A 6 35.10 -30.83 27.78
C LEU A 6 35.62 -29.65 26.95
N ARG A 7 36.83 -29.25 27.31
CA ARG A 7 37.73 -28.37 26.55
C ARG A 7 38.46 -29.20 25.50
N PHE A 8 38.67 -28.66 24.31
CA PHE A 8 39.74 -29.12 23.42
C PHE A 8 40.71 -27.98 23.12
N VAL A 9 42.00 -28.32 23.28
CA VAL A 9 43.19 -27.45 23.27
C VAL A 9 43.89 -27.59 21.91
N LEU A 10 44.41 -26.46 21.45
CA LEU A 10 45.29 -26.30 20.27
C LEU A 10 46.62 -27.08 20.43
N GLY A 11 47.16 -27.60 19.32
CA GLY A 11 48.50 -28.09 19.18
C GLY A 11 49.20 -27.58 17.90
N TRP A 12 50.07 -26.63 18.09
CA TRP A 12 51.08 -26.20 17.11
C TRP A 12 52.28 -27.12 17.15
N ARG A 13 52.82 -27.53 16.00
CA ARG A 13 54.21 -28.04 15.91
C ARG A 13 54.93 -27.40 14.71
N CYS A 14 55.97 -26.62 15.05
CA CYS A 14 57.07 -26.21 14.20
C CYS A 14 57.97 -27.40 13.84
N PHE A 15 58.43 -27.41 12.60
CA PHE A 15 59.59 -28.22 12.22
C PHE A 15 60.64 -27.36 11.53
N ARG A 16 61.79 -27.21 12.18
CA ARG A 16 63.03 -26.55 11.75
C ARG A 16 63.99 -27.63 11.24
N ARG A 17 64.57 -27.48 10.05
CA ARG A 17 65.77 -28.22 9.66
C ARG A 17 66.82 -27.29 9.02
N LYS A 18 68.07 -27.49 9.53
CA LYS A 18 69.30 -26.77 9.22
C LYS A 18 69.98 -27.27 7.95
N ASN A 19 70.73 -26.35 7.35
CA ASN A 19 72.02 -26.37 6.66
C ASN A 19 72.61 -27.67 6.20
N GLN A 20 73.14 -27.66 4.97
CA GLN A 20 74.50 -27.88 4.63
C GLN A 20 74.83 -27.41 3.23
N GLN A 21 75.96 -26.61 3.13
CA GLN A 21 76.65 -26.27 1.84
C GLN A 21 77.67 -27.40 1.53
N PRO A 22 78.12 -27.54 0.28
CA PRO A 22 79.55 -27.54 0.03
C PRO A 22 79.93 -26.58 -1.15
N SER A 23 81.17 -26.09 -0.97
CA SER A 23 82.01 -25.27 -1.82
C SER A 23 82.56 -26.04 -3.02
N GLY A 24 82.87 -25.33 -4.10
CA GLY A 24 83.78 -25.76 -5.16
C GLY A 24 83.61 -25.18 -6.52
N ASP A 25 84.48 -24.25 -6.87
CA ASP A 25 85.03 -23.86 -8.18
C ASP A 25 84.13 -23.88 -9.42
N TYR A 26 84.05 -22.68 -10.04
CA TYR A 26 84.23 -22.52 -11.50
C TYR A 26 84.24 -21.04 -11.88
N GLU A 27 85.45 -20.50 -11.97
CA GLU A 27 85.73 -19.16 -12.44
C GLU A 27 86.28 -19.20 -13.90
N HIS A 28 85.48 -19.61 -14.87
CA HIS A 28 85.90 -19.46 -16.30
C HIS A 28 84.74 -19.37 -17.31
N GLN A 29 83.54 -19.04 -16.98
CA GLN A 29 82.48 -18.82 -18.00
C GLN A 29 81.76 -17.45 -17.88
N LYS A 30 82.38 -16.44 -17.34
CA LYS A 30 81.74 -15.12 -17.08
C LYS A 30 81.74 -14.20 -18.33
N GLY A 31 82.35 -14.55 -19.45
CA GLY A 31 82.44 -13.64 -20.63
C GLY A 31 81.30 -13.72 -21.63
N LEU A 32 80.70 -14.86 -21.85
CA LEU A 32 79.73 -15.07 -22.95
C LEU A 32 78.27 -15.04 -22.53
N MET A 33 77.95 -15.11 -21.26
CA MET A 33 76.56 -15.02 -20.77
C MET A 33 76.05 -13.59 -20.60
N LYS A 34 76.94 -12.58 -20.52
CA LYS A 34 76.54 -11.19 -20.28
C LYS A 34 75.89 -10.51 -21.46
N VAL A 35 76.24 -10.94 -22.72
CA VAL A 35 75.67 -10.36 -23.95
C VAL A 35 74.32 -10.99 -24.28
N ARG A 36 74.13 -12.28 -24.06
CA ARG A 36 72.81 -12.94 -24.28
C ARG A 36 71.73 -12.52 -23.29
N GLY A 37 72.08 -12.23 -22.03
CA GLY A 37 71.14 -11.80 -20.99
C GLY A 37 70.56 -10.42 -21.22
N ASN A 38 71.28 -9.51 -21.84
CA ASN A 38 70.78 -8.16 -22.15
C ASN A 38 69.81 -8.14 -23.34
N ILE A 39 70.01 -8.98 -24.33
CA ILE A 39 69.10 -9.06 -25.50
C ILE A 39 67.77 -9.66 -25.09
N GLN A 40 67.76 -10.68 -24.21
CA GLN A 40 66.49 -11.25 -23.68
C GLN A 40 65.73 -10.27 -22.77
N LYS A 41 66.44 -9.48 -21.93
CA LYS A 41 65.80 -8.47 -21.08
C LYS A 41 65.19 -7.32 -21.93
N PHE A 42 65.85 -6.88 -23.03
CA PHE A 42 65.29 -5.90 -23.95
C PHE A 42 64.06 -6.44 -24.70
N ALA A 43 64.08 -7.71 -25.13
CA ALA A 43 62.92 -8.32 -25.81
C ALA A 43 61.72 -8.51 -24.89
N VAL A 44 61.95 -8.81 -23.60
CA VAL A 44 60.87 -8.93 -22.59
C VAL A 44 60.31 -7.54 -22.25
N MET A 45 61.17 -6.54 -22.05
CA MET A 45 60.69 -5.15 -21.78
C MET A 45 59.94 -4.55 -22.96
N ALA A 46 60.38 -4.81 -24.23
CA ALA A 46 59.66 -4.37 -25.43
C ALA A 46 58.27 -5.05 -25.53
N ARG A 47 58.13 -6.32 -25.17
CA ARG A 47 56.85 -7.02 -25.16
C ARG A 47 55.91 -6.51 -24.04
N PHE A 48 56.43 -6.12 -22.89
CA PHE A 48 55.64 -5.49 -21.82
C PHE A 48 55.21 -4.07 -22.18
N ALA A 49 56.05 -3.30 -22.88
CA ALA A 49 55.70 -1.95 -23.35
C ALA A 49 54.60 -1.99 -24.44
N ILE A 50 54.64 -2.95 -25.33
CA ILE A 50 53.60 -3.13 -26.37
C ILE A 50 52.31 -3.64 -25.75
N ALA A 51 52.37 -4.54 -24.78
CA ALA A 51 51.17 -5.00 -24.03
C ALA A 51 50.55 -3.89 -23.20
N ALA A 52 51.36 -3.03 -22.56
CA ALA A 52 50.88 -1.87 -21.81
C ALA A 52 50.23 -0.81 -22.74
N ALA A 53 50.80 -0.56 -23.92
CA ALA A 53 50.23 0.37 -24.90
C ALA A 53 48.91 -0.14 -25.50
N LEU A 54 48.76 -1.46 -25.68
CA LEU A 54 47.51 -2.07 -26.15
C LEU A 54 46.41 -2.03 -25.07
N ILE A 55 46.76 -2.19 -23.78
CA ILE A 55 45.80 -2.10 -22.67
C ILE A 55 45.33 -0.65 -22.46
N THR A 56 46.21 0.34 -22.60
CA THR A 56 45.83 1.76 -22.53
C THR A 56 44.99 2.21 -23.72
N GLY A 57 45.21 1.65 -24.92
CA GLY A 57 44.41 1.94 -26.12
C GLY A 57 42.99 1.40 -26.04
N ILE A 58 42.77 0.26 -25.38
CA ILE A 58 41.44 -0.34 -25.19
C ILE A 58 40.65 0.37 -24.07
N ALA A 59 41.33 0.92 -23.05
CA ALA A 59 40.69 1.66 -21.99
C ALA A 59 40.12 3.04 -22.44
N SER A 60 40.62 3.60 -23.53
CA SER A 60 40.13 4.91 -24.04
C SER A 60 38.88 4.82 -24.92
N VAL A 61 38.44 3.63 -25.32
CA VAL A 61 37.22 3.44 -26.12
C VAL A 61 35.97 3.14 -25.29
N CYS A 62 36.15 2.87 -23.98
CA CYS A 62 35.01 2.57 -23.07
C CYS A 62 34.49 3.76 -22.28
N PHE A 63 34.99 4.98 -22.47
CA PHE A 63 34.49 6.19 -21.79
C PHE A 63 33.74 7.13 -22.72
N GLY A 64 32.75 6.61 -23.42
CA GLY A 64 31.93 7.40 -24.33
C GLY A 64 30.51 6.83 -24.48
N GLN A 65 29.95 6.25 -23.44
CA GLN A 65 28.51 6.15 -23.32
C GLN A 65 28.14 7.07 -22.17
N ASP A 66 27.68 8.28 -22.49
CA ASP A 66 26.81 9.03 -21.60
C ASP A 66 25.74 8.06 -21.18
N PRO A 67 25.47 7.88 -19.86
CA PRO A 67 24.27 7.20 -19.47
C PRO A 67 23.14 8.00 -20.14
N GLU A 68 22.50 7.42 -21.17
CA GLU A 68 21.18 7.90 -21.53
C GLU A 68 20.46 8.05 -20.19
N ASP A 69 20.17 9.29 -19.84
CA ASP A 69 19.21 9.59 -18.80
C ASP A 69 17.92 8.87 -19.22
N VAL A 70 17.83 7.60 -18.82
CA VAL A 70 16.57 6.88 -18.83
C VAL A 70 15.75 7.65 -17.81
N ILE A 71 15.12 8.72 -18.28
CA ILE A 71 14.02 9.35 -17.58
C ILE A 71 13.02 8.22 -17.33
N ARG A 72 13.18 7.53 -16.21
CA ARG A 72 12.16 6.63 -15.68
C ARG A 72 11.00 7.52 -15.27
N THR A 73 10.28 7.99 -16.28
CA THR A 73 8.96 8.56 -16.05
C THR A 73 8.15 7.41 -15.50
N SER A 74 8.10 7.29 -14.19
CA SER A 74 7.12 6.45 -13.53
C SER A 74 5.76 7.06 -13.86
N THR A 75 5.23 6.66 -15.00
CA THR A 75 3.93 7.11 -15.47
C THR A 75 2.87 6.55 -14.53
N THR A 76 2.61 7.28 -13.46
CA THR A 76 1.60 6.91 -12.48
C THR A 76 0.23 7.13 -13.09
N LEU A 77 -0.42 6.03 -13.44
CA LEU A 77 -1.79 6.06 -13.94
C LEU A 77 -2.73 6.48 -12.81
N VAL A 78 -3.52 7.53 -13.04
CA VAL A 78 -4.61 7.92 -12.13
C VAL A 78 -5.80 7.05 -12.43
N GLN A 79 -6.24 6.26 -11.45
CA GLN A 79 -7.40 5.38 -11.56
C GLN A 79 -8.59 5.98 -10.82
N LEU A 80 -9.73 5.97 -11.49
CA LEU A 80 -10.98 6.52 -11.02
C LEU A 80 -12.04 5.43 -10.96
N PRO A 81 -12.59 5.11 -9.79
CA PRO A 81 -13.83 4.37 -9.69
C PRO A 81 -14.97 5.30 -10.10
N VAL A 82 -15.73 4.94 -11.14
CA VAL A 82 -16.82 5.77 -11.69
C VAL A 82 -18.13 5.02 -11.61
N GLY A 83 -19.05 5.51 -10.80
CA GLY A 83 -20.44 5.07 -10.80
C GLY A 83 -21.28 5.92 -11.76
N VAL A 84 -22.16 5.29 -12.52
CA VAL A 84 -23.09 6.01 -13.41
C VAL A 84 -24.52 5.64 -13.05
N VAL A 85 -25.35 6.64 -12.88
CA VAL A 85 -26.78 6.46 -12.57
C VAL A 85 -27.66 7.25 -13.57
N ASP A 86 -28.88 6.75 -13.77
CA ASP A 86 -29.92 7.47 -14.46
C ASP A 86 -30.60 8.55 -13.56
N LYS A 87 -31.58 9.29 -14.09
CA LYS A 87 -32.33 10.31 -13.33
C LYS A 87 -33.15 9.73 -12.18
N GLN A 88 -33.46 8.45 -12.20
CA GLN A 88 -34.17 7.72 -11.16
C GLN A 88 -33.22 7.17 -10.10
N GLY A 89 -31.88 7.25 -10.31
CA GLY A 89 -30.85 6.75 -9.40
C GLY A 89 -30.48 5.30 -9.65
N ASN A 90 -30.97 4.65 -10.71
CA ASN A 90 -30.60 3.28 -11.05
C ASN A 90 -29.21 3.26 -11.67
N ALA A 91 -28.39 2.27 -11.30
CA ALA A 91 -27.06 2.10 -11.84
C ALA A 91 -27.09 1.67 -13.32
N VAL A 92 -26.28 2.33 -14.13
CA VAL A 92 -26.08 2.02 -15.55
C VAL A 92 -24.71 1.35 -15.72
N THR A 93 -24.69 0.07 -16.13
CA THR A 93 -23.48 -0.78 -16.19
C THR A 93 -23.11 -1.24 -17.60
N SER A 94 -23.81 -0.74 -18.63
CA SER A 94 -23.64 -1.15 -20.03
C SER A 94 -22.84 -0.18 -20.89
N LEU A 95 -22.19 0.84 -20.27
CA LEU A 95 -21.42 1.84 -20.99
C LEU A 95 -20.05 1.29 -21.42
N SER A 96 -19.55 1.85 -22.52
CA SER A 96 -18.25 1.60 -23.11
C SER A 96 -17.27 2.73 -22.80
N ARG A 97 -15.98 2.53 -23.09
CA ARG A 97 -14.93 3.56 -22.94
C ARG A 97 -15.27 4.88 -23.62
N ASN A 98 -15.92 4.82 -24.80
CA ASN A 98 -16.22 5.99 -25.61
C ASN A 98 -17.34 6.86 -25.03
N ASP A 99 -18.08 6.32 -24.07
CA ASP A 99 -19.15 7.05 -23.39
C ASP A 99 -18.62 7.97 -22.29
N PHE A 100 -17.32 7.92 -21.97
CA PHE A 100 -16.71 8.70 -20.90
C PHE A 100 -15.77 9.78 -21.42
N ALA A 101 -15.79 10.92 -20.75
CA ALA A 101 -14.79 11.98 -20.85
C ALA A 101 -14.25 12.32 -19.46
N VAL A 102 -12.93 12.35 -19.31
CA VAL A 102 -12.25 12.70 -18.06
C VAL A 102 -11.57 14.05 -18.20
N TYR A 103 -11.70 14.88 -17.19
CA TYR A 103 -11.05 16.18 -17.11
C TYR A 103 -10.27 16.25 -15.79
N GLU A 104 -9.05 16.80 -15.87
CA GLU A 104 -8.24 17.14 -14.72
C GLU A 104 -7.88 18.60 -14.80
N ASP A 105 -8.15 19.38 -13.74
CA ASP A 105 -8.00 20.84 -13.70
C ASP A 105 -8.62 21.54 -14.92
N GLY A 106 -9.75 21.03 -15.42
CA GLY A 106 -10.45 21.50 -16.61
C GLY A 106 -9.88 21.01 -17.95
N VAL A 107 -8.74 20.33 -17.97
CA VAL A 107 -8.10 19.83 -19.20
C VAL A 107 -8.55 18.38 -19.47
N LYS A 108 -9.05 18.13 -20.69
CA LYS A 108 -9.48 16.79 -21.11
C LYS A 108 -8.30 15.83 -21.17
N GLN A 109 -8.46 14.64 -20.57
CA GLN A 109 -7.46 13.59 -20.49
C GLN A 109 -7.80 12.42 -21.41
N SER A 110 -6.76 11.77 -21.95
CA SER A 110 -6.92 10.54 -22.75
C SER A 110 -7.08 9.33 -21.82
N ILE A 111 -8.20 8.63 -21.94
CA ILE A 111 -8.46 7.41 -21.17
C ILE A 111 -7.53 6.29 -21.68
N GLN A 112 -6.68 5.74 -20.84
CA GLN A 112 -5.75 4.67 -21.18
C GLN A 112 -6.18 3.31 -20.62
N LEU A 113 -6.86 3.32 -19.46
CA LEU A 113 -7.44 2.13 -18.84
C LEU A 113 -8.95 2.28 -18.78
N PHE A 114 -9.66 1.23 -19.19
CA PHE A 114 -11.11 1.11 -19.00
C PHE A 114 -11.46 -0.33 -18.62
N GLU A 115 -12.14 -0.47 -17.49
CA GLU A 115 -12.68 -1.75 -17.06
C GLU A 115 -14.19 -1.61 -16.85
N PRO A 116 -14.99 -2.50 -17.46
CA PRO A 116 -16.44 -2.53 -17.28
C PRO A 116 -16.85 -2.73 -15.82
N ALA A 117 -18.04 -2.26 -15.48
CA ALA A 117 -18.58 -2.30 -14.13
C ALA A 117 -18.60 -3.71 -13.49
N GLN A 118 -18.79 -4.75 -14.27
CA GLN A 118 -18.88 -6.14 -13.78
C GLN A 118 -17.54 -6.87 -13.69
N THR A 119 -16.42 -6.19 -13.91
CA THR A 119 -15.08 -6.81 -13.80
C THR A 119 -14.84 -7.29 -12.35
N PRO A 120 -14.35 -8.54 -12.17
CA PRO A 120 -14.09 -9.08 -10.83
C PRO A 120 -13.07 -8.27 -10.05
N PHE A 121 -13.21 -8.23 -8.73
CA PHE A 121 -12.33 -7.47 -7.84
C PHE A 121 -11.71 -8.34 -6.75
N SER A 122 -10.71 -7.78 -6.08
CA SER A 122 -10.11 -8.30 -4.86
C SER A 122 -10.48 -7.38 -3.69
N VAL A 123 -11.10 -7.96 -2.66
CA VAL A 123 -11.58 -7.23 -1.48
C VAL A 123 -10.80 -7.66 -0.26
N VAL A 124 -10.34 -6.70 0.52
CA VAL A 124 -9.95 -6.92 1.92
C VAL A 124 -11.15 -6.62 2.80
N LEU A 125 -11.56 -7.61 3.57
CA LEU A 125 -12.50 -7.45 4.68
C LEU A 125 -11.69 -7.21 5.95
N LEU A 126 -11.73 -5.98 6.46
CA LEU A 126 -10.95 -5.53 7.60
C LEU A 126 -11.83 -5.47 8.83
N LEU A 127 -11.58 -6.34 9.82
CA LEU A 127 -12.42 -6.55 10.97
C LEU A 127 -11.80 -5.95 12.24
N ASP A 128 -12.46 -4.98 12.81
CA ASP A 128 -12.09 -4.39 14.10
C ASP A 128 -12.44 -5.34 15.24
N MET A 129 -11.40 -5.90 15.88
CA MET A 129 -11.49 -6.79 17.03
C MET A 129 -11.01 -6.10 18.32
N SER A 130 -11.05 -4.77 18.38
CA SER A 130 -10.69 -3.97 19.56
C SER A 130 -11.70 -4.08 20.70
N GLY A 131 -11.39 -3.46 21.83
CA GLY A 131 -12.25 -3.47 23.00
C GLY A 131 -13.62 -2.83 22.79
N SER A 132 -13.71 -1.76 22.00
CA SER A 132 -14.95 -1.03 21.70
C SER A 132 -15.97 -1.84 20.89
N THR A 133 -15.51 -2.88 20.18
CA THR A 133 -16.37 -3.73 19.32
C THR A 133 -16.90 -4.98 20.01
N ILE A 134 -16.52 -5.25 21.26
CA ILE A 134 -16.86 -6.50 21.98
C ILE A 134 -18.36 -6.80 21.95
N THR A 135 -19.20 -5.81 22.19
CA THR A 135 -20.66 -5.96 22.23
C THR A 135 -21.31 -6.22 20.87
N PHE A 136 -20.57 -5.95 19.77
CA PHE A 136 -21.08 -6.07 18.39
C PHE A 136 -20.46 -7.23 17.62
N ARG A 137 -19.54 -7.99 18.21
CA ARG A 137 -18.75 -9.01 17.51
C ARG A 137 -19.55 -10.08 16.81
N GLN A 138 -20.56 -10.58 17.49
CA GLN A 138 -21.39 -11.62 16.89
C GLN A 138 -22.10 -11.11 15.64
N GLN A 139 -22.69 -9.92 15.72
CA GLN A 139 -23.36 -9.29 14.60
C GLN A 139 -22.37 -8.93 13.48
N LEU A 140 -21.17 -8.44 13.84
CA LEU A 140 -20.10 -8.16 12.92
C LEU A 140 -19.68 -9.40 12.13
N LYS A 141 -19.44 -10.53 12.81
CA LYS A 141 -19.07 -11.80 12.19
C LYS A 141 -20.17 -12.32 11.27
N LEU A 142 -21.42 -12.35 11.75
CA LEU A 142 -22.56 -12.81 10.95
C LEU A 142 -22.79 -11.96 9.70
N ALA A 143 -22.71 -10.64 9.83
CA ALA A 143 -22.85 -9.73 8.70
C ALA A 143 -21.71 -9.89 7.69
N SER A 144 -20.48 -10.06 8.18
CA SER A 144 -19.30 -10.31 7.34
C SER A 144 -19.39 -11.62 6.58
N ILE A 145 -19.92 -12.67 7.18
CA ILE A 145 -20.17 -13.94 6.50
C ILE A 145 -21.24 -13.77 5.41
N ARG A 146 -22.34 -13.08 5.71
CA ARG A 146 -23.39 -12.77 4.72
C ARG A 146 -22.91 -11.89 3.57
N PHE A 147 -21.90 -11.06 3.79
CA PHE A 147 -21.26 -10.32 2.71
C PHE A 147 -20.63 -11.25 1.67
N LEU A 148 -20.06 -12.39 2.10
CA LEU A 148 -19.45 -13.36 1.18
C LEU A 148 -20.46 -13.91 0.17
N ASP A 149 -21.74 -14.02 0.58
CA ASP A 149 -22.83 -14.49 -0.30
C ASP A 149 -23.19 -13.48 -1.39
N ALA A 150 -22.91 -12.18 -1.14
CA ALA A 150 -23.16 -11.11 -2.09
C ALA A 150 -22.05 -10.96 -3.13
N LEU A 151 -20.92 -11.62 -2.96
CA LEU A 151 -19.78 -11.55 -3.88
C LEU A 151 -19.97 -12.50 -5.08
N GLY A 152 -19.37 -12.13 -6.20
CA GLY A 152 -19.35 -12.97 -7.41
C GLY A 152 -18.40 -14.16 -7.29
N PRO A 153 -18.56 -15.16 -8.14
CA PRO A 153 -17.74 -16.38 -8.08
C PRO A 153 -16.25 -16.10 -8.36
N GLN A 154 -15.93 -15.02 -9.06
CA GLN A 154 -14.55 -14.64 -9.41
C GLN A 154 -13.96 -13.55 -8.51
N ASP A 155 -14.73 -13.03 -7.55
CA ASP A 155 -14.25 -12.06 -6.59
C ASP A 155 -13.38 -12.74 -5.53
N ARG A 156 -12.19 -12.20 -5.27
CA ARG A 156 -11.27 -12.73 -4.27
C ARG A 156 -11.41 -11.95 -2.97
N VAL A 157 -11.33 -12.65 -1.84
CA VAL A 157 -11.44 -12.04 -0.52
C VAL A 157 -10.27 -12.45 0.34
N ALA A 158 -9.66 -11.47 1.00
CA ALA A 158 -8.78 -11.68 2.14
C ALA A 158 -9.45 -11.14 3.41
N VAL A 159 -9.26 -11.79 4.53
CA VAL A 159 -9.76 -11.36 5.84
C VAL A 159 -8.58 -10.97 6.70
N ILE A 160 -8.60 -9.75 7.18
CA ILE A 160 -7.61 -9.18 8.09
C ILE A 160 -8.35 -8.72 9.34
N GLN A 161 -7.89 -9.11 10.50
CA GLN A 161 -8.35 -8.55 11.77
C GLN A 161 -7.34 -7.56 12.34
N PHE A 162 -7.83 -6.62 13.10
CA PHE A 162 -6.98 -5.70 13.85
C PHE A 162 -7.54 -5.36 15.24
N ASN A 163 -6.64 -5.10 16.14
CA ASN A 163 -6.79 -4.51 17.44
C ASN A 163 -5.48 -3.78 17.77
N SER A 164 -4.79 -4.07 18.86
CA SER A 164 -3.41 -3.65 19.13
C SER A 164 -2.38 -4.33 18.19
N LYS A 165 -2.82 -5.32 17.40
CA LYS A 165 -2.03 -6.04 16.39
C LYS A 165 -2.85 -6.24 15.13
N VAL A 166 -2.19 -6.19 13.98
CA VAL A 166 -2.78 -6.51 12.68
C VAL A 166 -2.41 -7.92 12.28
N LYS A 167 -3.40 -8.74 11.92
CA LYS A 167 -3.21 -10.15 11.55
C LYS A 167 -4.06 -10.53 10.35
N SER A 168 -3.43 -11.11 9.32
CA SER A 168 -4.15 -11.80 8.25
C SER A 168 -4.73 -13.10 8.80
N LEU A 169 -6.02 -13.30 8.58
CA LEU A 169 -6.73 -14.56 8.89
C LEU A 169 -6.81 -15.46 7.67
N THR A 170 -6.95 -14.87 6.47
CA THR A 170 -6.84 -15.57 5.18
C THR A 170 -6.16 -14.69 4.16
N ASP A 171 -5.36 -15.29 3.29
CA ASP A 171 -4.92 -14.67 2.05
C ASP A 171 -6.08 -14.56 1.06
N PHE A 172 -5.88 -13.84 -0.05
CA PHE A 172 -6.88 -13.72 -1.11
C PHE A 172 -7.28 -15.07 -1.67
N THR A 173 -8.56 -15.41 -1.56
CA THR A 173 -9.11 -16.71 -1.97
C THR A 173 -10.51 -16.55 -2.57
N LEU A 174 -10.89 -17.53 -3.39
CA LEU A 174 -12.26 -17.75 -3.88
C LEU A 174 -13.06 -18.67 -2.94
N ASP A 175 -12.40 -19.33 -2.00
CA ASP A 175 -13.01 -20.29 -1.07
C ASP A 175 -13.80 -19.57 0.03
N ARG A 176 -15.12 -19.50 -0.17
CA ARG A 176 -16.05 -18.86 0.77
C ARG A 176 -16.16 -19.60 2.10
N LYS A 177 -16.01 -20.93 2.09
CA LYS A 177 -16.07 -21.74 3.33
C LYS A 177 -14.85 -21.47 4.21
N LYS A 178 -13.66 -21.45 3.61
CA LYS A 178 -12.42 -21.09 4.30
C LYS A 178 -12.52 -19.67 4.88
N THR A 179 -13.05 -18.72 4.12
CA THR A 179 -13.21 -17.32 4.53
C THR A 179 -14.22 -17.21 5.66
N ALA A 180 -15.37 -17.87 5.58
CA ALA A 180 -16.38 -17.86 6.63
C ALA A 180 -15.86 -18.49 7.94
N TYR A 181 -15.14 -19.60 7.86
CA TYR A 181 -14.47 -20.21 9.02
C TYR A 181 -13.47 -19.23 9.69
N ALA A 182 -12.67 -18.53 8.90
CA ALA A 182 -11.73 -17.56 9.44
C ALA A 182 -12.44 -16.40 10.17
N ILE A 183 -13.55 -15.92 9.65
CA ILE A 183 -14.38 -14.88 10.30
C ILE A 183 -15.00 -15.41 11.61
N ASP A 184 -15.59 -16.58 11.56
CA ASP A 184 -16.35 -17.12 12.70
C ASP A 184 -15.44 -17.57 13.84
N VAL A 185 -14.40 -18.33 13.52
CA VAL A 185 -13.58 -19.03 14.51
C VAL A 185 -12.30 -18.28 14.85
N LEU A 186 -11.58 -17.79 13.83
CA LEU A 186 -10.24 -17.21 14.03
C LEU A 186 -10.28 -15.73 14.41
N ALA A 187 -11.35 -14.99 14.04
CA ALA A 187 -11.45 -13.58 14.37
C ALA A 187 -11.73 -13.39 15.86
N GLN A 188 -10.69 -13.00 16.61
CA GLN A 188 -10.73 -12.80 18.06
C GLN A 188 -9.78 -11.68 18.46
N GLY A 189 -10.06 -11.01 19.58
CA GLY A 189 -9.15 -9.98 20.08
C GLY A 189 -9.78 -9.13 21.18
N ALA A 190 -9.00 -8.21 21.70
CA ALA A 190 -9.38 -7.14 22.63
C ALA A 190 -8.26 -6.09 22.65
N GLY A 191 -8.44 -5.02 23.41
CA GLY A 191 -7.42 -4.00 23.63
C GLY A 191 -7.57 -2.79 22.72
N GLU A 192 -6.45 -2.15 22.45
CA GLU A 192 -6.36 -0.93 21.64
C GLU A 192 -6.64 -1.16 20.16
N THR A 193 -6.72 -0.07 19.39
CA THR A 193 -7.11 -0.08 17.99
C THR A 193 -6.00 0.57 17.15
N ASN A 194 -5.37 -0.18 16.26
CA ASN A 194 -4.39 0.29 15.28
C ASN A 194 -5.06 0.39 13.89
N PHE A 195 -5.97 1.34 13.73
CA PHE A 195 -6.81 1.47 12.54
C PHE A 195 -6.00 1.79 11.28
N TYR A 196 -5.10 2.76 11.35
CA TYR A 196 -4.29 3.17 10.19
C TYR A 196 -3.22 2.17 9.82
N GLU A 197 -2.63 1.47 10.81
CA GLU A 197 -1.71 0.36 10.56
C GLU A 197 -2.43 -0.77 9.82
N ALA A 198 -3.67 -1.07 10.21
CA ALA A 198 -4.49 -2.08 9.54
C ALA A 198 -4.83 -1.71 8.09
N LEU A 199 -5.16 -0.45 7.82
CA LEU A 199 -5.37 0.04 6.45
C LEU A 199 -4.08 -0.04 5.63
N ALA A 200 -2.94 0.37 6.18
CA ALA A 200 -1.64 0.27 5.50
C ALA A 200 -1.25 -1.19 5.20
N PHE A 201 -1.51 -2.10 6.13
CA PHE A 201 -1.30 -3.53 5.93
C PHE A 201 -2.21 -4.08 4.81
N ALA A 202 -3.49 -3.71 4.83
CA ALA A 202 -4.44 -4.09 3.78
C ALA A 202 -4.02 -3.60 2.39
N MET A 203 -3.49 -2.36 2.28
CA MET A 203 -2.92 -1.82 1.04
C MET A 203 -1.76 -2.67 0.53
N LYS A 204 -0.84 -3.07 1.42
CA LYS A 204 0.30 -3.93 1.06
C LYS A 204 -0.15 -5.31 0.57
N GLU A 205 -1.17 -5.88 1.17
CA GLU A 205 -1.73 -7.15 0.70
C GLU A 205 -2.41 -7.00 -0.68
N LEU A 206 -3.16 -5.92 -0.90
CA LEU A 206 -3.78 -5.63 -2.19
C LEU A 206 -2.78 -5.38 -3.33
N GLU A 207 -1.57 -4.94 -3.03
CA GLU A 207 -0.50 -4.77 -4.03
C GLU A 207 -0.19 -6.08 -4.75
N LYS A 208 -0.26 -7.21 -4.04
CA LYS A 208 -0.02 -8.56 -4.55
C LYS A 208 -1.07 -9.02 -5.58
N GLU A 209 -2.23 -8.39 -5.61
CA GLU A 209 -3.34 -8.72 -6.53
C GLU A 209 -3.18 -8.09 -7.95
N GLY A 210 -2.05 -7.46 -8.22
CA GLY A 210 -1.70 -6.93 -9.55
C GLY A 210 -2.71 -5.90 -10.07
N LYS A 211 -3.19 -6.11 -11.30
CA LYS A 211 -4.10 -5.16 -11.99
C LYS A 211 -5.59 -5.34 -11.67
N ARG A 212 -5.95 -6.29 -10.77
CA ARG A 212 -7.36 -6.47 -10.40
C ARG A 212 -7.92 -5.20 -9.75
N ARG A 213 -9.23 -5.00 -9.91
CA ARG A 213 -9.97 -3.95 -9.15
C ARG A 213 -9.85 -4.25 -7.65
N LYS A 214 -9.68 -3.21 -6.86
CA LYS A 214 -9.30 -3.34 -5.44
C LYS A 214 -10.23 -2.56 -4.54
N ALA A 215 -10.66 -3.18 -3.44
CA ALA A 215 -11.45 -2.50 -2.42
C ALA A 215 -11.06 -2.95 -1.01
N ILE A 216 -11.27 -2.05 -0.05
CA ILE A 216 -11.24 -2.35 1.39
C ILE A 216 -12.61 -2.06 1.95
N ILE A 217 -13.19 -3.03 2.64
CA ILE A 217 -14.38 -2.82 3.47
C ILE A 217 -13.94 -2.91 4.91
N VAL A 218 -14.06 -1.83 5.65
CA VAL A 218 -13.64 -1.77 7.05
C VAL A 218 -14.81 -1.47 7.95
N LEU A 219 -15.05 -2.34 8.92
CA LEU A 219 -16.07 -2.17 9.95
C LEU A 219 -15.40 -1.81 11.27
N SER A 220 -15.59 -0.57 11.72
CA SER A 220 -14.94 0.00 12.90
C SER A 220 -15.71 1.23 13.40
N ASP A 221 -15.45 1.68 14.62
CA ASP A 221 -15.83 3.02 15.08
C ASP A 221 -14.88 4.13 14.57
N GLY A 222 -13.79 3.75 13.93
CA GLY A 222 -12.80 4.65 13.34
C GLY A 222 -11.82 5.26 14.33
N LEU A 223 -11.90 4.91 15.61
CA LEU A 223 -10.91 5.33 16.60
C LEU A 223 -9.59 4.63 16.35
N ASP A 224 -8.51 5.41 16.38
CA ASP A 224 -7.13 4.92 16.41
C ASP A 224 -6.50 5.34 17.73
N SER A 225 -5.91 4.40 18.46
CA SER A 225 -5.41 4.66 19.81
C SER A 225 -4.31 5.71 19.87
N GLN A 226 -3.49 5.80 18.82
CA GLN A 226 -2.44 6.82 18.73
C GLN A 226 -3.04 8.21 18.43
N LEU A 227 -3.94 8.28 17.44
CA LEU A 227 -4.59 9.54 17.08
C LEU A 227 -5.55 10.05 18.15
N ARG A 228 -6.17 9.16 18.91
CA ARG A 228 -7.04 9.57 20.02
C ARG A 228 -6.34 10.47 21.03
N ASN A 229 -5.06 10.25 21.28
CA ASN A 229 -4.30 11.11 22.19
C ASN A 229 -3.99 12.49 21.55
N VAL A 230 -3.70 12.52 20.26
CA VAL A 230 -3.52 13.76 19.50
C VAL A 230 -4.82 14.55 19.45
N ASP A 231 -5.93 13.89 19.11
CA ASP A 231 -7.27 14.51 19.07
C ASP A 231 -7.66 15.06 20.43
N ARG A 232 -7.40 14.31 21.53
CA ARG A 232 -7.66 14.79 22.89
C ARG A 232 -6.91 16.07 23.21
N GLN A 233 -5.64 16.17 22.83
CA GLN A 233 -4.85 17.37 23.01
C GLN A 233 -5.42 18.55 22.19
N THR A 234 -5.77 18.29 20.94
CA THR A 234 -6.34 19.28 20.02
C THR A 234 -7.61 19.91 20.56
N VAL A 235 -8.54 19.09 21.09
CA VAL A 235 -9.85 19.56 21.58
C VAL A 235 -9.90 19.79 23.09
N SER A 236 -8.76 19.76 23.79
CA SER A 236 -8.72 19.85 25.26
C SER A 236 -9.22 21.19 25.80
N ALA A 237 -9.09 22.27 25.05
CA ALA A 237 -9.53 23.62 25.43
C ALA A 237 -10.99 23.90 25.08
N ALA A 238 -11.66 23.04 24.33
CA ALA A 238 -13.04 23.27 23.89
C ALA A 238 -14.01 23.24 25.09
N GLN A 239 -14.81 24.28 25.23
CA GLN A 239 -15.84 24.40 26.26
C GLN A 239 -17.23 23.94 25.76
N THR A 240 -17.42 23.93 24.44
CA THR A 240 -18.65 23.53 23.77
C THR A 240 -18.39 22.51 22.66
N ASP A 241 -19.40 21.73 22.31
CA ASP A 241 -19.32 20.80 21.17
C ASP A 241 -19.02 21.55 19.86
N ALA A 242 -19.57 22.74 19.65
CA ALA A 242 -19.30 23.55 18.46
C ALA A 242 -17.83 23.96 18.35
N GLU A 243 -17.20 24.35 19.47
CA GLU A 243 -15.76 24.65 19.49
C GLU A 243 -14.94 23.39 19.19
N ALA A 244 -15.25 22.26 19.83
CA ALA A 244 -14.56 21.00 19.58
C ALA A 244 -14.66 20.59 18.10
N LEU A 245 -15.82 20.69 17.49
CA LEU A 245 -16.04 20.38 16.08
C LEU A 245 -15.27 21.34 15.14
N SER A 246 -15.15 22.62 15.47
CA SER A 246 -14.41 23.59 14.66
C SER A 246 -12.89 23.34 14.63
N MET A 247 -12.37 22.62 15.63
CA MET A 247 -10.95 22.28 15.71
C MET A 247 -10.58 21.05 14.87
N ILE A 248 -11.58 20.32 14.30
CA ILE A 248 -11.34 19.10 13.54
C ILE A 248 -10.82 19.43 12.15
N LYS A 249 -9.64 18.91 11.83
CA LYS A 249 -9.00 19.00 10.50
C LYS A 249 -8.51 17.62 10.06
N PRO A 250 -9.38 16.80 9.42
CA PRO A 250 -9.02 15.44 9.03
C PRO A 250 -7.74 15.37 8.18
N GLU A 251 -7.59 16.33 7.28
CA GLU A 251 -6.46 16.45 6.35
C GLU A 251 -5.12 16.76 7.04
N ALA A 252 -5.12 17.21 8.28
CA ALA A 252 -3.92 17.40 9.08
C ALA A 252 -3.32 16.09 9.60
N SER A 253 -4.00 14.94 9.42
CA SER A 253 -3.51 13.63 9.88
C SER A 253 -2.52 13.02 8.88
N PRO A 254 -1.22 12.86 9.24
CA PRO A 254 -0.24 12.21 8.39
C PRO A 254 -0.60 10.75 8.07
N GLN A 255 -1.20 10.04 9.03
CA GLN A 255 -1.62 8.64 8.87
C GLN A 255 -2.72 8.52 7.81
N LEU A 256 -3.75 9.39 7.87
CA LEU A 256 -4.78 9.47 6.86
C LEU A 256 -4.18 9.74 5.47
N ASN A 257 -3.31 10.75 5.37
CA ASN A 257 -2.70 11.16 4.10
C ASN A 257 -1.83 10.05 3.50
N ALA A 258 -1.11 9.28 4.32
CA ALA A 258 -0.33 8.13 3.87
C ALA A 258 -1.22 7.04 3.24
N VAL A 259 -2.35 6.72 3.89
CA VAL A 259 -3.34 5.75 3.37
C VAL A 259 -3.98 6.26 2.08
N LEU A 260 -4.41 7.53 2.03
CA LEU A 260 -4.97 8.14 0.81
C LEU A 260 -3.99 8.11 -0.35
N SER A 261 -2.72 8.43 -0.08
CA SER A 261 -1.66 8.35 -1.09
C SER A 261 -1.44 6.92 -1.60
N ALA A 262 -1.52 5.90 -0.74
CA ALA A 262 -1.44 4.51 -1.15
C ALA A 262 -2.67 4.08 -1.97
N ALA A 263 -3.87 4.49 -1.56
CA ALA A 263 -5.11 4.23 -2.28
C ALA A 263 -5.10 4.83 -3.70
N ASP A 264 -4.63 6.06 -3.84
CA ASP A 264 -4.49 6.73 -5.14
C ASP A 264 -3.51 6.00 -6.07
N ARG A 265 -2.37 5.49 -5.53
CA ARG A 265 -1.38 4.73 -6.33
C ARG A 265 -1.94 3.44 -6.88
N GLN A 266 -2.74 2.75 -6.08
CA GLN A 266 -3.19 1.39 -6.35
C GLN A 266 -4.61 1.32 -6.95
N GLY A 267 -5.33 2.45 -7.01
CA GLY A 267 -6.73 2.50 -7.41
C GLY A 267 -7.64 1.76 -6.42
N VAL A 268 -7.35 1.83 -5.11
CA VAL A 268 -8.14 1.17 -4.07
C VAL A 268 -9.30 2.06 -3.64
N THR A 269 -10.51 1.50 -3.63
CA THR A 269 -11.70 2.14 -3.06
C THR A 269 -11.92 1.65 -1.63
N ILE A 270 -12.17 2.58 -0.69
CA ILE A 270 -12.40 2.24 0.72
C ILE A 270 -13.86 2.49 1.10
N TYR A 271 -14.50 1.49 1.69
CA TYR A 271 -15.87 1.53 2.20
C TYR A 271 -15.85 1.38 3.73
N PRO A 272 -15.84 2.47 4.48
CA PRO A 272 -16.00 2.39 5.91
C PRO A 272 -17.46 2.12 6.28
N LEU A 273 -17.67 1.13 7.16
CA LEU A 273 -18.92 0.84 7.83
C LEU A 273 -18.78 1.28 9.28
N ALA A 274 -19.34 2.43 9.59
CA ALA A 274 -19.11 3.10 10.86
C ALA A 274 -20.04 2.57 11.95
N LEU A 275 -19.45 1.97 12.98
CA LEU A 275 -20.17 1.39 14.11
C LEU A 275 -20.84 2.45 14.99
N PRO A 276 -21.98 2.09 15.65
CA PRO A 276 -22.69 2.99 16.55
C PRO A 276 -21.87 3.46 17.76
N SER A 277 -20.87 2.67 18.19
CA SER A 277 -19.96 3.04 19.28
C SER A 277 -19.15 4.30 19.00
N GLY A 278 -18.92 4.60 17.73
CA GLY A 278 -18.24 5.81 17.28
C GLY A 278 -19.16 7.02 17.04
N ASP A 279 -20.42 6.97 17.42
CA ASP A 279 -21.35 8.09 17.29
C ASP A 279 -21.38 8.92 18.58
N PRO A 280 -20.87 10.17 18.61
CA PRO A 280 -20.86 11.01 19.81
C PRO A 280 -22.25 11.20 20.43
N LYS A 281 -23.29 11.21 19.60
CA LYS A 281 -24.69 11.42 20.04
C LYS A 281 -25.25 10.25 20.87
N ARG A 282 -24.58 9.10 20.83
CA ARG A 282 -24.97 7.88 21.54
C ARG A 282 -24.18 7.64 22.85
N LEU A 283 -23.25 8.53 23.16
CA LEU A 283 -22.46 8.43 24.38
C LEU A 283 -23.31 8.80 25.60
N PRO A 284 -23.19 8.07 26.72
CA PRO A 284 -24.03 8.30 27.89
C PRO A 284 -23.79 9.66 28.58
N LEU A 285 -22.56 10.16 28.51
CA LEU A 285 -22.15 11.45 29.09
C LEU A 285 -21.14 12.13 28.16
N PRO A 286 -21.59 12.71 27.02
CA PRO A 286 -20.69 13.37 26.13
C PRO A 286 -20.13 14.65 26.74
N THR A 287 -18.81 14.78 26.75
CA THR A 287 -18.15 16.06 27.00
C THR A 287 -17.69 16.64 25.67
N PRO A 288 -17.48 17.95 25.54
CA PRO A 288 -16.97 18.56 24.30
C PRO A 288 -15.70 17.88 23.77
N SER A 289 -14.78 17.51 24.67
CA SER A 289 -13.56 16.78 24.30
C SER A 289 -13.87 15.37 23.74
N ILE A 290 -14.77 14.61 24.36
CA ILE A 290 -15.17 13.29 23.87
C ILE A 290 -15.90 13.43 22.54
N THR A 291 -16.85 14.36 22.42
CA THR A 291 -17.53 14.66 21.16
C THR A 291 -16.53 14.96 20.05
N GLY A 292 -15.53 15.80 20.31
CA GLY A 292 -14.48 16.16 19.33
C GLY A 292 -13.64 14.96 18.88
N ILE A 293 -13.22 14.08 19.80
CA ILE A 293 -12.43 12.88 19.49
C ILE A 293 -13.20 11.96 18.55
N TYR A 294 -14.45 11.63 18.84
CA TYR A 294 -15.26 10.74 18.01
C TYR A 294 -15.63 11.39 16.67
N ALA A 295 -15.92 12.70 16.69
CA ALA A 295 -16.19 13.44 15.46
C ALA A 295 -14.96 13.50 14.55
N SER A 296 -13.74 13.64 15.11
CA SER A 296 -12.49 13.57 14.36
C SER A 296 -12.30 12.22 13.67
N ALA A 297 -12.54 11.13 14.40
CA ALA A 297 -12.48 9.77 13.84
C ALA A 297 -13.49 9.60 12.69
N ARG A 298 -14.72 10.06 12.89
CA ARG A 298 -15.79 9.99 11.89
C ARG A 298 -15.48 10.82 10.65
N ALA A 299 -14.98 12.06 10.82
CA ALA A 299 -14.59 12.93 9.72
C ALA A 299 -13.46 12.31 8.88
N ARG A 300 -12.47 11.68 9.52
CA ARG A 300 -11.42 10.95 8.79
C ARG A 300 -11.95 9.74 8.02
N MET A 301 -12.90 8.99 8.57
CA MET A 301 -13.56 7.89 7.83
C MET A 301 -14.35 8.41 6.63
N GLN A 302 -15.04 9.55 6.77
CA GLN A 302 -15.72 10.21 5.66
C GLN A 302 -14.73 10.62 4.57
N THR A 303 -13.61 11.24 4.96
CA THR A 303 -12.54 11.62 4.02
C THR A 303 -11.94 10.41 3.30
N LEU A 304 -11.70 9.30 4.00
CA LEU A 304 -11.25 8.04 3.39
C LEU A 304 -12.21 7.58 2.29
N ALA A 305 -13.50 7.56 2.60
CA ALA A 305 -14.52 7.15 1.63
C ALA A 305 -14.55 8.07 0.41
N GLU A 306 -14.77 9.36 0.61
CA GLU A 306 -14.93 10.34 -0.46
C GLU A 306 -13.69 10.44 -1.37
N ARG A 307 -12.50 10.49 -0.77
CA ARG A 307 -11.24 10.62 -1.48
C ARG A 307 -10.84 9.36 -2.26
N THR A 308 -11.39 8.21 -1.93
CA THR A 308 -11.13 6.95 -2.63
C THR A 308 -12.28 6.54 -3.56
N GLY A 309 -13.36 7.34 -3.63
CA GLY A 309 -14.54 7.05 -4.45
C GLY A 309 -15.48 6.01 -3.85
N GLY A 310 -15.32 5.72 -2.57
CA GLY A 310 -16.25 4.90 -1.79
C GLY A 310 -17.35 5.73 -1.13
N ARG A 311 -17.98 5.11 -0.13
CA ARG A 311 -19.04 5.74 0.65
C ARG A 311 -18.91 5.34 2.12
N LEU A 312 -19.05 6.30 3.03
CA LEU A 312 -19.26 6.02 4.44
C LEU A 312 -20.68 5.53 4.66
N ASN A 313 -20.84 4.38 5.30
CA ASN A 313 -22.11 3.81 5.65
C ASN A 313 -22.27 3.79 7.17
N GLU A 314 -23.29 4.45 7.68
CA GLU A 314 -23.60 4.49 9.09
C GLU A 314 -24.38 3.25 9.52
N VAL A 315 -23.82 2.48 10.44
CA VAL A 315 -24.51 1.33 11.03
C VAL A 315 -25.46 1.82 12.12
N ASN A 316 -26.64 2.26 11.74
CA ASN A 316 -27.63 2.78 12.69
C ASN A 316 -28.31 1.69 13.53
N ARG A 317 -28.45 0.49 12.94
CA ARG A 317 -29.00 -0.70 13.57
C ARG A 317 -28.16 -1.91 13.20
N LEU A 318 -27.75 -2.69 14.18
CA LEU A 318 -26.89 -3.85 13.97
C LEU A 318 -27.56 -4.92 13.09
N GLU A 319 -28.89 -5.04 13.17
CA GLU A 319 -29.68 -5.98 12.36
C GLU A 319 -29.60 -5.64 10.85
N LYS A 320 -29.38 -4.36 10.51
CA LYS A 320 -29.23 -3.89 9.13
C LYS A 320 -27.82 -4.03 8.57
N MET A 321 -26.86 -4.43 9.39
CA MET A 321 -25.46 -4.52 8.97
C MET A 321 -25.27 -5.41 7.74
N ALA A 322 -25.97 -6.56 7.68
CA ALA A 322 -25.92 -7.45 6.53
C ALA A 322 -26.50 -6.82 5.24
N GLU A 323 -27.51 -5.94 5.38
CA GLU A 323 -28.06 -5.16 4.26
C GLU A 323 -27.05 -4.14 3.72
N LEU A 324 -26.40 -3.40 4.60
CA LEU A 324 -25.32 -2.45 4.22
C LEU A 324 -24.17 -3.15 3.50
N TYR A 325 -23.76 -4.32 3.93
CA TYR A 325 -22.76 -5.10 3.22
C TYR A 325 -23.20 -5.51 1.81
N ARG A 326 -24.48 -5.89 1.63
CA ARG A 326 -25.03 -6.20 0.31
C ARG A 326 -25.07 -4.96 -0.58
N GLU A 327 -25.43 -3.80 -0.02
CA GLU A 327 -25.39 -2.53 -0.74
C GLU A 327 -23.98 -2.17 -1.19
N VAL A 328 -22.96 -2.35 -0.33
CA VAL A 328 -21.56 -2.14 -0.69
C VAL A 328 -21.12 -3.08 -1.82
N ALA A 329 -21.48 -4.38 -1.73
CA ALA A 329 -21.17 -5.34 -2.79
C ALA A 329 -21.86 -4.98 -4.12
N ALA A 330 -23.13 -4.56 -4.08
CA ALA A 330 -23.85 -4.09 -5.24
C ALA A 330 -23.20 -2.82 -5.83
N ASN A 331 -22.83 -1.87 -4.99
CA ASN A 331 -22.15 -0.64 -5.41
C ASN A 331 -20.82 -0.94 -6.11
N LEU A 332 -19.98 -1.81 -5.54
CA LEU A 332 -18.72 -2.23 -6.14
C LEU A 332 -18.90 -2.79 -7.55
N ARG A 333 -20.01 -3.51 -7.82
CA ARG A 333 -20.31 -4.09 -9.13
C ARG A 333 -20.86 -3.12 -10.14
N THR A 334 -21.25 -1.92 -9.73
CA THR A 334 -21.77 -0.86 -10.61
C THR A 334 -20.69 0.15 -10.98
N LEU A 335 -19.50 0.07 -10.39
CA LEU A 335 -18.40 0.98 -10.71
C LEU A 335 -17.64 0.51 -11.95
N TYR A 336 -17.34 1.44 -12.83
CA TYR A 336 -16.31 1.32 -13.86
C TYR A 336 -14.95 1.70 -13.27
N THR A 337 -13.87 1.19 -13.83
CA THR A 337 -12.54 1.73 -13.60
C THR A 337 -12.11 2.50 -14.84
N VAL A 338 -11.93 3.80 -14.70
CA VAL A 338 -11.42 4.67 -15.77
C VAL A 338 -10.04 5.18 -15.34
N GLY A 339 -9.02 4.96 -16.18
CA GLY A 339 -7.67 5.39 -15.88
C GLY A 339 -7.09 6.24 -16.98
N TYR A 340 -6.33 7.27 -16.60
CA TYR A 340 -5.61 8.14 -17.52
C TYR A 340 -4.21 8.43 -16.99
N GLN A 341 -3.32 8.73 -17.92
CA GLN A 341 -2.01 9.24 -17.59
C GLN A 341 -2.08 10.75 -17.62
N PRO A 342 -1.84 11.38 -16.51
CA PRO A 342 -1.89 12.81 -16.41
C PRO A 342 -0.82 13.49 -17.28
N GLN A 343 -1.15 14.63 -17.91
CA GLN A 343 -0.24 15.44 -18.70
C GLN A 343 0.29 16.63 -17.89
N GLY A 344 1.56 16.99 -18.11
CA GLY A 344 2.19 18.17 -17.52
C GLY A 344 2.82 17.94 -16.14
N ASP A 345 3.40 19.03 -15.62
CA ASP A 345 4.15 19.05 -14.38
C ASP A 345 3.20 19.02 -13.17
N ARG A 346 3.54 18.21 -12.16
CA ARG A 346 2.70 17.97 -10.99
C ARG A 346 3.45 18.23 -9.71
N PRO A 347 3.41 19.47 -9.25
CA PRO A 347 4.05 19.79 -7.98
C PRO A 347 3.47 18.93 -6.85
N ALA A 348 4.37 18.34 -6.06
CA ALA A 348 3.98 17.60 -4.88
C ALA A 348 3.15 18.47 -3.92
N GLY A 349 2.09 17.90 -3.35
CA GLY A 349 1.23 18.59 -2.40
C GLY A 349 0.12 19.44 -3.03
N LYS A 350 0.10 19.63 -4.35
CA LYS A 350 -0.96 20.38 -5.03
C LYS A 350 -2.20 19.50 -5.22
N TRP A 351 -3.38 20.07 -4.98
CA TRP A 351 -4.66 19.45 -5.30
C TRP A 351 -4.94 19.51 -6.80
N HIS A 352 -5.36 18.39 -7.38
CA HIS A 352 -5.82 18.28 -8.76
C HIS A 352 -7.29 17.89 -8.75
N GLU A 353 -8.14 18.73 -9.35
CA GLU A 353 -9.58 18.49 -9.47
C GLU A 353 -9.87 17.51 -10.60
N ILE A 354 -10.78 16.55 -10.35
CA ILE A 354 -11.21 15.57 -11.35
C ILE A 354 -12.71 15.74 -11.61
N ARG A 355 -13.06 15.72 -12.89
CA ARG A 355 -14.43 15.67 -13.36
C ARG A 355 -14.57 14.60 -14.44
N VAL A 356 -15.58 13.75 -14.27
CA VAL A 356 -15.94 12.73 -15.26
C VAL A 356 -17.33 13.06 -15.81
N GLU A 357 -17.44 13.05 -17.11
CA GLU A 357 -18.69 13.22 -17.84
C GLU A 357 -19.02 11.97 -18.64
N VAL A 358 -20.30 11.76 -18.89
CA VAL A 358 -20.80 10.74 -19.81
C VAL A 358 -21.50 11.39 -21.00
N THR A 359 -21.35 10.80 -22.18
CA THR A 359 -21.90 11.34 -23.45
C THR A 359 -23.40 11.55 -23.39
N ASN A 360 -24.14 10.67 -22.71
CA ASN A 360 -25.56 10.80 -22.54
C ASN A 360 -25.89 11.77 -21.39
N PRO A 361 -26.47 12.96 -21.66
CA PRO A 361 -26.78 13.98 -20.65
C PRO A 361 -27.90 13.58 -19.67
N ALA A 362 -28.61 12.48 -19.95
CA ALA A 362 -29.57 11.91 -19.01
C ALA A 362 -28.93 11.10 -17.88
N LEU A 363 -27.64 10.84 -17.98
CA LEU A 363 -26.87 10.04 -17.00
C LEU A 363 -25.95 10.96 -16.17
N ILE A 364 -25.71 10.54 -14.95
CA ILE A 364 -24.85 11.26 -13.98
C ILE A 364 -23.69 10.34 -13.60
N ALA A 365 -22.47 10.77 -13.94
CA ALA A 365 -21.25 10.12 -13.47
C ALA A 365 -20.85 10.64 -12.09
N ARG A 366 -20.42 9.73 -11.21
CA ARG A 366 -19.92 10.03 -9.88
C ARG A 366 -18.56 9.35 -9.67
N THR A 367 -17.60 10.11 -9.20
CA THR A 367 -16.24 9.62 -8.87
C THR A 367 -15.67 10.47 -7.75
N LYS A 368 -14.44 10.17 -7.32
CA LYS A 368 -13.70 11.07 -6.42
C LYS A 368 -13.48 12.43 -7.08
N THR A 369 -13.51 13.49 -6.27
CA THR A 369 -13.44 14.88 -6.75
C THR A 369 -12.02 15.33 -7.11
N GLY A 370 -11.02 14.60 -6.72
CA GLY A 370 -9.62 14.93 -6.99
C GLY A 370 -8.61 14.11 -6.17
N TYR A 371 -7.36 14.47 -6.30
CA TYR A 371 -6.25 13.87 -5.55
C TYR A 371 -5.14 14.90 -5.31
N VAL A 372 -4.23 14.58 -4.39
CA VAL A 372 -3.05 15.41 -4.14
C VAL A 372 -1.88 14.91 -5.00
N GLY A 373 -1.29 15.79 -5.82
CA GLY A 373 -0.09 15.52 -6.62
C GLY A 373 1.11 15.13 -5.76
N ARG A 374 2.08 14.44 -6.35
CA ARG A 374 3.27 13.90 -5.68
C ARG A 374 4.53 14.46 -6.26
#